data_e42a013dfd5d1d33756b8b8457c6c053
#
_entry.id   e42a013dfd5d1d33756b8b8457c6c053
#
_cell.length_a   1.000
_cell.length_b   1.000
_cell.length_c   1.000
_cell.angle_alpha   90.00
_cell.angle_beta   90.00
_cell.angle_gamma   90.00
#
_symmetry.space_group_name_H-M   'P 1'
#
loop_
_entity.id
_entity.type
_entity.pdbx_description
1 polymer ?
#
loop_
_entity_poly.entity_id
_entity_poly.type
_entity_poly.pdbx_seq_one_letter_code
_entity_poly.pdbx_strand_id
1 'polypeptide(L)'
;MWDLFQVMLKKNITPNQVLMLFGIKNGVTTPPKDTRQQDKDHLVSIGFLDFKNGVYLMTGEAKAFCIRLDNYFIKAKKKTDIQLMGKDFVDKINEYREIFPAKKLPSGKPARNNVKALGEAFRWLFQTYEYSWSDILKATRMYVNEYRDADYLYMQTSQYFICKQDKHRVKHSTLADYCDMIKEGVNTEDDHFKENVV
;
A
#
# COMPACT_ATOMS: atom_id res chain seq x y z
N MET A 1 4.27 -14.28 15.81
CA MET A 1 3.66 -15.56 15.32
C MET A 1 3.50 -16.56 16.45
N TRP A 2 4.59 -16.87 17.17
CA TRP A 2 4.62 -17.90 18.21
C TRP A 2 3.59 -17.69 19.33
N ASP A 3 3.43 -16.46 19.81
CA ASP A 3 2.47 -16.14 20.91
C ASP A 3 1.01 -16.44 20.60
N LEU A 4 0.58 -16.26 19.34
CA LEU A 4 -0.80 -16.51 18.93
C LEU A 4 -1.10 -18.01 18.86
N PHE A 5 -0.15 -18.78 18.26
CA PHE A 5 -0.23 -20.24 18.25
C PHE A 5 -0.15 -20.83 19.65
N GLN A 6 0.66 -20.25 20.53
CA GLN A 6 0.72 -20.64 21.95
C GLN A 6 -0.64 -20.50 22.64
N VAL A 7 -1.37 -19.40 22.38
CA VAL A 7 -2.72 -19.22 22.92
C VAL A 7 -3.68 -20.25 22.34
N MET A 8 -3.63 -20.52 21.03
CA MET A 8 -4.48 -21.55 20.41
C MET A 8 -4.19 -22.93 20.96
N LEU A 9 -2.93 -23.31 21.11
CA LEU A 9 -2.50 -24.60 21.67
C LEU A 9 -2.91 -24.74 23.16
N LYS A 10 -2.61 -23.72 23.98
CA LYS A 10 -2.96 -23.74 25.41
C LYS A 10 -4.46 -23.84 25.69
N LYS A 11 -5.26 -23.24 24.84
CA LYS A 11 -6.73 -23.22 24.97
C LYS A 11 -7.41 -24.24 24.06
N ASN A 12 -6.66 -25.08 23.35
CA ASN A 12 -7.17 -26.06 22.37
C ASN A 12 -8.13 -25.47 21.35
N ILE A 13 -7.85 -24.23 20.86
CA ILE A 13 -8.72 -23.54 19.91
C ILE A 13 -8.48 -24.12 18.52
N THR A 14 -9.54 -24.65 17.90
CA THR A 14 -9.51 -25.19 16.55
C THR A 14 -9.66 -24.11 15.47
N PRO A 15 -9.25 -24.35 14.22
CA PRO A 15 -9.50 -23.43 13.11
C PRO A 15 -10.98 -23.09 12.91
N ASN A 16 -11.89 -24.05 13.11
CA ASN A 16 -13.33 -23.83 13.00
C ASN A 16 -13.84 -22.85 14.07
N GLN A 17 -13.33 -22.96 15.29
CA GLN A 17 -13.65 -22.03 16.39
C GLN A 17 -13.11 -20.61 16.09
N VAL A 18 -11.94 -20.48 15.46
CA VAL A 18 -11.45 -19.19 14.99
C VAL A 18 -12.39 -18.59 13.95
N LEU A 19 -12.81 -19.36 12.95
CA LEU A 19 -13.79 -18.90 11.94
C LEU A 19 -15.11 -18.47 12.57
N MET A 20 -15.59 -19.21 13.57
CA MET A 20 -16.80 -18.86 14.31
C MET A 20 -16.64 -17.51 15.04
N LEU A 21 -15.54 -17.29 15.73
CA LEU A 21 -15.26 -16.01 16.41
C LEU A 21 -15.24 -14.85 15.43
N PHE A 22 -14.63 -15.04 14.25
CA PHE A 22 -14.64 -14.02 13.19
C PHE A 22 -16.06 -13.78 12.63
N GLY A 23 -16.86 -14.82 12.47
CA GLY A 23 -18.27 -14.68 12.08
C GLY A 23 -19.04 -13.83 13.07
N ILE A 24 -18.98 -14.15 14.36
CA ILE A 24 -19.65 -13.39 15.42
C ILE A 24 -19.15 -11.93 15.48
N LYS A 25 -17.82 -11.72 15.34
CA LYS A 25 -17.23 -10.38 15.30
C LYS A 25 -17.81 -9.52 14.18
N ASN A 26 -18.08 -10.11 13.02
CA ASN A 26 -18.60 -9.42 11.84
C ASN A 26 -20.14 -9.44 11.75
N GLY A 27 -20.83 -9.72 12.85
CA GLY A 27 -22.29 -9.67 12.93
C GLY A 27 -23.01 -10.87 12.31
N VAL A 28 -22.31 -11.96 12.01
CA VAL A 28 -22.93 -13.21 11.60
C VAL A 28 -23.58 -13.84 12.83
N THR A 29 -24.90 -13.67 12.96
CA THR A 29 -25.68 -14.17 14.11
C THR A 29 -25.93 -15.66 14.03
N THR A 30 -25.92 -16.23 12.86
CA THR A 30 -26.02 -17.67 12.61
C THR A 30 -24.63 -18.24 12.31
N PRO A 31 -24.10 -19.10 13.20
CA PRO A 31 -22.86 -19.80 12.90
C PRO A 31 -23.05 -20.65 11.64
N PRO A 32 -21.98 -20.95 10.88
CA PRO A 32 -22.04 -21.85 9.74
C PRO A 32 -22.77 -23.13 10.12
N LYS A 33 -23.60 -23.67 9.23
CA LYS A 33 -24.47 -24.85 9.51
C LYS A 33 -23.69 -26.06 10.07
N ASP A 34 -22.40 -26.13 9.80
CA ASP A 34 -21.50 -27.19 10.24
C ASP A 34 -20.81 -26.93 11.60
N THR A 35 -21.16 -25.84 12.29
CA THR A 35 -20.60 -25.57 13.61
C THR A 35 -21.21 -26.48 14.65
N ARG A 36 -20.41 -27.42 15.17
CA ARG A 36 -20.83 -28.36 16.19
C ARG A 36 -21.15 -27.60 17.48
N GLN A 37 -22.19 -28.02 18.19
CA GLN A 37 -22.52 -27.46 19.51
C GLN A 37 -21.31 -27.51 20.46
N GLN A 38 -20.51 -28.58 20.37
CA GLN A 38 -19.26 -28.74 21.10
C GLN A 38 -18.24 -27.59 20.93
N ASP A 39 -18.18 -26.98 19.74
CA ASP A 39 -17.29 -25.83 19.50
C ASP A 39 -17.75 -24.58 20.25
N LYS A 40 -19.06 -24.37 20.34
CA LYS A 40 -19.66 -23.27 21.12
C LYS A 40 -19.45 -23.48 22.61
N ASP A 41 -19.72 -24.68 23.09
CA ASP A 41 -19.58 -25.07 24.51
C ASP A 41 -18.11 -24.93 24.93
N HIS A 42 -17.16 -25.33 24.07
CA HIS A 42 -15.75 -25.17 24.34
C HIS A 42 -15.38 -23.69 24.40
N LEU A 43 -15.82 -22.84 23.44
CA LEU A 43 -15.53 -21.40 23.47
C LEU A 43 -16.13 -20.69 24.69
N VAL A 44 -17.29 -21.17 25.21
CA VAL A 44 -17.84 -20.68 26.46
C VAL A 44 -16.99 -21.14 27.65
N SER A 45 -16.57 -22.41 27.69
CA SER A 45 -15.77 -22.97 28.78
C SER A 45 -14.40 -22.29 28.96
N ILE A 46 -13.76 -21.84 27.86
CA ILE A 46 -12.48 -21.13 27.88
C ILE A 46 -12.63 -19.62 28.05
N GLY A 47 -13.86 -19.11 28.25
CA GLY A 47 -14.16 -17.70 28.50
C GLY A 47 -14.06 -16.79 27.24
N PHE A 48 -14.18 -17.35 26.03
CA PHE A 48 -14.20 -16.61 24.79
C PHE A 48 -15.60 -16.15 24.39
N LEU A 49 -16.64 -16.93 24.74
CA LEU A 49 -18.02 -16.58 24.51
C LEU A 49 -18.82 -16.58 25.84
N ASP A 50 -19.74 -15.66 25.94
CA ASP A 50 -20.84 -15.67 26.92
C ASP A 50 -22.11 -16.07 26.19
N PHE A 51 -22.92 -16.95 26.81
CA PHE A 51 -24.26 -17.27 26.30
C PHE A 51 -25.29 -16.57 27.16
N LYS A 52 -25.98 -15.56 26.60
CA LYS A 52 -27.02 -14.78 27.31
C LYS A 52 -28.24 -14.57 26.41
N ASN A 53 -29.43 -14.83 26.95
CA ASN A 53 -30.70 -14.61 26.24
C ASN A 53 -30.78 -15.32 24.88
N GLY A 54 -30.23 -16.53 24.75
CA GLY A 54 -30.22 -17.27 23.49
C GLY A 54 -29.16 -16.84 22.46
N VAL A 55 -28.29 -15.88 22.80
CA VAL A 55 -27.27 -15.31 21.89
C VAL A 55 -25.87 -15.52 22.46
N TYR A 56 -24.93 -15.88 21.58
CA TYR A 56 -23.51 -15.94 21.92
C TYR A 56 -22.87 -14.56 21.74
N LEU A 57 -22.26 -14.03 22.80
CA LEU A 57 -21.58 -12.74 22.83
C LEU A 57 -20.07 -12.94 23.02
N MET A 58 -19.26 -12.20 22.26
CA MET A 58 -17.82 -12.24 22.45
C MET A 58 -17.41 -11.50 23.72
N THR A 59 -16.59 -12.17 24.52
CA THR A 59 -15.92 -11.55 25.68
C THR A 59 -14.81 -10.59 25.26
N GLY A 60 -14.30 -9.80 26.20
CA GLY A 60 -13.15 -8.92 25.96
C GLY A 60 -11.89 -9.70 25.52
N GLU A 61 -11.68 -10.90 26.07
CA GLU A 61 -10.55 -11.77 25.71
C GLU A 61 -10.63 -12.26 24.26
N ALA A 62 -11.81 -12.71 23.82
CA ALA A 62 -12.04 -13.13 22.44
C ALA A 62 -11.87 -11.97 21.45
N LYS A 63 -12.36 -10.78 21.78
CA LYS A 63 -12.16 -9.56 20.96
C LYS A 63 -10.68 -9.23 20.81
N ALA A 64 -9.91 -9.25 21.90
CA ALA A 64 -8.47 -9.02 21.88
C ALA A 64 -7.72 -10.09 21.07
N PHE A 65 -8.14 -11.34 21.15
CA PHE A 65 -7.58 -12.43 20.33
C PHE A 65 -7.85 -12.22 18.84
N CYS A 66 -9.07 -11.88 18.44
CA CYS A 66 -9.42 -11.58 17.05
C CYS A 66 -8.66 -10.37 16.51
N ILE A 67 -8.47 -9.30 17.30
CA ILE A 67 -7.65 -8.13 16.90
C ILE A 67 -6.20 -8.53 16.66
N ARG A 68 -5.63 -9.41 17.50
CA ARG A 68 -4.26 -9.92 17.28
C ARG A 68 -4.15 -10.75 16.02
N LEU A 69 -5.15 -11.58 15.70
CA LEU A 69 -5.22 -12.35 14.47
C LEU A 69 -5.32 -11.43 13.24
N ASP A 70 -6.21 -10.45 13.26
CA ASP A 70 -6.34 -9.47 12.17
C ASP A 70 -5.01 -8.77 11.91
N ASN A 71 -4.37 -8.26 12.97
CA ASN A 71 -3.08 -7.59 12.86
C ASN A 71 -1.99 -8.51 12.29
N TYR A 72 -2.03 -9.80 12.62
CA TYR A 72 -1.13 -10.80 12.08
C TYR A 72 -1.36 -11.00 10.57
N PHE A 73 -2.61 -11.20 10.16
CA PHE A 73 -2.95 -11.38 8.74
C PHE A 73 -2.70 -10.13 7.91
N ILE A 74 -2.97 -8.94 8.46
CA ILE A 74 -2.65 -7.66 7.80
C ILE A 74 -1.14 -7.50 7.61
N LYS A 75 -0.33 -7.84 8.64
CA LYS A 75 1.14 -7.80 8.54
C LYS A 75 1.67 -8.85 7.56
N ALA A 76 1.11 -10.06 7.56
CA ALA A 76 1.50 -11.13 6.65
C ALA A 76 1.14 -10.81 5.18
N LYS A 77 0.09 -10.03 4.94
CA LYS A 77 -0.29 -9.57 3.59
C LYS A 77 0.54 -8.38 3.09
N LYS A 78 1.22 -7.63 3.96
CA LYS A 78 2.11 -6.54 3.52
C LYS A 78 3.35 -7.14 2.89
N LYS A 79 3.45 -7.01 1.58
CA LYS A 79 4.69 -7.28 0.86
C LYS A 79 5.82 -6.45 1.46
N THR A 80 6.99 -7.03 1.63
CA THR A 80 8.20 -6.30 2.01
C THR A 80 8.62 -5.36 0.86
N ASP A 81 9.47 -4.38 1.14
CA ASP A 81 9.96 -3.47 0.10
C ASP A 81 10.69 -4.22 -1.02
N ILE A 82 11.43 -5.26 -0.67
CA ILE A 82 12.09 -6.15 -1.64
C ILE A 82 11.08 -6.89 -2.52
N GLN A 83 9.97 -7.36 -1.94
CA GLN A 83 8.91 -8.05 -2.69
C GLN A 83 8.08 -7.12 -3.58
N LEU A 84 7.98 -5.83 -3.19
CA LEU A 84 7.25 -4.82 -3.95
C LEU A 84 8.09 -4.21 -5.05
N MET A 85 9.33 -3.83 -4.74
CA MET A 85 10.16 -2.94 -5.54
C MET A 85 11.41 -3.62 -6.11
N GLY A 86 11.68 -4.88 -5.72
CA GLY A 86 12.89 -5.61 -6.14
C GLY A 86 14.04 -5.50 -5.13
N LYS A 87 15.09 -6.31 -5.31
CA LYS A 87 16.23 -6.37 -4.38
C LYS A 87 17.10 -5.11 -4.44
N ASP A 88 17.17 -4.48 -5.60
CA ASP A 88 17.96 -3.31 -5.94
C ASP A 88 17.19 -1.99 -5.82
N PHE A 89 16.06 -2.00 -5.10
CA PHE A 89 15.15 -0.86 -5.03
C PHE A 89 15.81 0.42 -4.49
N VAL A 90 16.78 0.31 -3.59
CA VAL A 90 17.49 1.46 -3.03
C VAL A 90 18.33 2.15 -4.12
N ASP A 91 19.02 1.36 -4.96
CA ASP A 91 19.82 1.89 -6.07
C ASP A 91 18.92 2.52 -7.12
N LYS A 92 17.78 1.90 -7.41
CA LYS A 92 16.76 2.45 -8.32
C LYS A 92 16.14 3.76 -7.81
N ILE A 93 15.88 3.88 -6.51
CA ILE A 93 15.43 5.14 -5.90
C ILE A 93 16.51 6.23 -6.02
N ASN A 94 17.78 5.89 -5.84
CA ASN A 94 18.88 6.82 -6.04
C ASN A 94 19.00 7.25 -7.52
N GLU A 95 18.93 6.30 -8.47
CA GLU A 95 18.91 6.58 -9.90
C GLU A 95 17.77 7.54 -10.27
N TYR A 96 16.55 7.24 -9.80
CA TYR A 96 15.39 8.12 -9.98
C TYR A 96 15.64 9.53 -9.42
N ARG A 97 16.18 9.63 -8.21
CA ARG A 97 16.47 10.89 -7.55
C ARG A 97 17.47 11.74 -8.33
N GLU A 98 18.48 11.13 -8.91
CA GLU A 98 19.52 11.81 -9.66
C GLU A 98 19.04 12.40 -11.01
N ILE A 99 17.90 11.95 -11.56
CA ILE A 99 17.27 12.55 -12.75
C ILE A 99 16.81 13.99 -12.46
N PHE A 100 16.34 14.27 -11.24
CA PHE A 100 15.93 15.62 -10.85
C PHE A 100 17.14 16.54 -10.66
N PRO A 101 17.02 17.87 -10.93
CA PRO A 101 18.13 18.82 -10.74
C PRO A 101 18.55 18.91 -9.26
N ALA A 102 19.86 19.04 -9.01
CA ALA A 102 20.42 19.19 -7.66
C ALA A 102 20.29 20.64 -7.15
N LYS A 103 19.13 21.27 -7.34
CA LYS A 103 18.87 22.66 -6.96
C LYS A 103 17.49 22.83 -6.34
N LYS A 104 17.23 24.00 -5.79
CA LYS A 104 15.88 24.40 -5.40
C LYS A 104 15.10 24.80 -6.66
N LEU A 105 13.84 24.40 -6.68
CA LEU A 105 12.88 24.84 -7.68
C LEU A 105 12.51 26.32 -7.47
N PRO A 106 11.95 27.02 -8.46
CA PRO A 106 11.43 28.37 -8.31
C PRO A 106 10.41 28.52 -7.15
N SER A 107 9.73 27.42 -6.78
CA SER A 107 8.85 27.36 -5.61
C SER A 107 9.59 27.42 -4.26
N GLY A 108 10.93 27.48 -4.24
CA GLY A 108 11.77 27.45 -3.05
C GLY A 108 12.02 26.07 -2.45
N LYS A 109 11.34 25.02 -2.94
CA LYS A 109 11.48 23.64 -2.45
C LYS A 109 12.66 22.93 -3.14
N PRO A 110 13.34 21.99 -2.46
CA PRO A 110 14.36 21.18 -3.12
C PRO A 110 13.70 20.30 -4.18
N ALA A 111 14.27 20.22 -5.39
CA ALA A 111 13.77 19.32 -6.42
C ALA A 111 13.93 17.85 -6.02
N ARG A 112 15.05 17.50 -5.37
CA ARG A 112 15.38 16.18 -4.86
C ARG A 112 14.95 16.01 -3.41
N ASN A 113 14.02 15.09 -3.15
CA ASN A 113 13.68 14.68 -1.80
C ASN A 113 14.68 13.62 -1.27
N ASN A 114 14.66 13.36 0.04
CA ASN A 114 15.51 12.32 0.62
C ASN A 114 15.00 10.91 0.26
N VAL A 115 15.92 9.94 0.28
CA VAL A 115 15.66 8.54 -0.12
C VAL A 115 14.54 7.90 0.71
N LYS A 116 14.46 8.23 2.02
CA LYS A 116 13.41 7.69 2.89
C LYS A 116 12.02 8.13 2.42
N ALA A 117 11.83 9.43 2.18
CA ALA A 117 10.56 9.98 1.70
C ALA A 117 10.18 9.42 0.32
N LEU A 118 11.16 9.25 -0.57
CA LEU A 118 10.95 8.61 -1.87
C LEU A 118 10.55 7.14 -1.72
N GLY A 119 11.21 6.39 -0.83
CA GLY A 119 10.88 5.00 -0.54
C GLY A 119 9.44 4.82 -0.06
N GLU A 120 8.95 5.72 0.80
CA GLU A 120 7.56 5.72 1.25
C GLU A 120 6.57 6.02 0.11
N ALA A 121 6.91 6.97 -0.77
CA ALA A 121 6.10 7.30 -1.94
C ALA A 121 6.08 6.15 -2.96
N PHE A 122 7.23 5.54 -3.26
CA PHE A 122 7.31 4.37 -4.15
C PHE A 122 6.60 3.15 -3.59
N ARG A 123 6.67 2.91 -2.26
CA ARG A 123 5.88 1.83 -1.65
C ARG A 123 4.39 1.99 -1.95
N TRP A 124 3.85 3.20 -1.84
CA TRP A 124 2.47 3.47 -2.22
C TRP A 124 2.24 3.25 -3.71
N LEU A 125 3.12 3.75 -4.59
CA LEU A 125 3.01 3.61 -6.04
C LEU A 125 2.92 2.14 -6.44
N PHE A 126 3.86 1.30 -6.00
CA PHE A 126 3.90 -0.14 -6.31
C PHE A 126 2.80 -0.97 -5.64
N GLN A 127 2.11 -0.43 -4.63
CA GLN A 127 0.90 -1.02 -4.06
C GLN A 127 -0.35 -0.70 -4.88
N THR A 128 -0.31 0.40 -5.65
CA THR A 128 -1.46 0.94 -6.37
C THR A 128 -1.40 0.63 -7.86
N TYR A 129 -0.19 0.61 -8.44
CA TYR A 129 0.05 0.47 -9.88
C TYR A 129 1.09 -0.61 -10.18
N GLU A 130 1.03 -1.14 -11.40
CA GLU A 130 1.98 -2.15 -11.92
C GLU A 130 2.86 -1.55 -13.02
N TYR A 131 3.92 -0.82 -12.61
CA TYR A 131 4.94 -0.28 -13.51
C TYR A 131 6.30 -0.93 -13.27
N SER A 132 7.10 -1.06 -14.34
CA SER A 132 8.49 -1.46 -14.22
C SER A 132 9.38 -0.27 -13.82
N TRP A 133 10.53 -0.53 -13.20
CA TRP A 133 11.52 0.52 -12.95
C TRP A 133 12.01 1.18 -14.24
N SER A 134 12.06 0.45 -15.35
CA SER A 134 12.40 1.00 -16.68
C SER A 134 11.42 2.08 -17.10
N ASP A 135 10.11 1.79 -17.00
CA ASP A 135 9.06 2.75 -17.36
C ASP A 135 9.09 3.98 -16.44
N ILE A 136 9.26 3.76 -15.12
CA ILE A 136 9.37 4.82 -14.12
C ILE A 136 10.54 5.77 -14.44
N LEU A 137 11.72 5.21 -14.73
CA LEU A 137 12.90 6.03 -15.04
C LEU A 137 12.75 6.77 -16.37
N LYS A 138 12.18 6.12 -17.40
CA LYS A 138 11.88 6.74 -18.69
C LYS A 138 10.87 7.88 -18.54
N ALA A 139 9.75 7.64 -17.85
CA ALA A 139 8.73 8.65 -17.55
C ALA A 139 9.30 9.85 -16.79
N THR A 140 10.19 9.58 -15.83
CA THR A 140 10.84 10.63 -15.05
C THR A 140 11.77 11.50 -15.90
N ARG A 141 12.55 10.89 -16.81
CA ARG A 141 13.41 11.64 -17.74
C ARG A 141 12.57 12.51 -18.68
N MET A 142 11.46 11.97 -19.23
CA MET A 142 10.51 12.73 -20.04
C MET A 142 10.03 13.97 -19.29
N TYR A 143 9.45 13.74 -18.08
CA TYR A 143 8.95 14.82 -17.26
C TYR A 143 9.98 15.90 -16.96
N VAL A 144 11.17 15.53 -16.48
CA VAL A 144 12.22 16.50 -16.14
C VAL A 144 12.72 17.26 -17.36
N ASN A 145 12.82 16.62 -18.54
CA ASN A 145 13.23 17.26 -19.79
C ASN A 145 12.23 18.31 -20.24
N GLU A 146 10.93 18.05 -20.13
CA GLU A 146 9.87 19.00 -20.48
C GLU A 146 9.98 20.35 -19.75
N TYR A 147 10.43 20.32 -18.48
CA TYR A 147 10.58 21.54 -17.68
C TYR A 147 11.98 22.19 -17.75
N ARG A 148 12.93 21.55 -18.44
CA ARG A 148 14.34 22.02 -18.47
C ARG A 148 14.49 23.40 -19.08
N ASP A 149 13.85 23.64 -20.22
CA ASP A 149 13.98 24.89 -20.96
C ASP A 149 13.30 26.08 -20.27
N ALA A 150 12.30 25.80 -19.45
CA ALA A 150 11.62 26.76 -18.59
C ALA A 150 12.27 26.92 -17.20
N ASP A 151 13.53 26.54 -17.04
CA ASP A 151 14.27 26.55 -15.78
C ASP A 151 13.51 25.87 -14.62
N TYR A 152 12.78 24.79 -14.95
CA TYR A 152 11.96 23.99 -14.02
C TYR A 152 10.81 24.76 -13.37
N LEU A 153 10.30 25.79 -14.02
CA LEU A 153 9.14 26.53 -13.58
C LEU A 153 7.93 25.58 -13.50
N TYR A 154 7.22 25.62 -12.38
CA TYR A 154 6.08 24.74 -12.07
C TYR A 154 6.37 23.24 -11.94
N MET A 155 7.62 22.81 -12.11
CA MET A 155 7.99 21.41 -11.89
C MET A 155 7.68 20.98 -10.44
N GLN A 156 7.16 19.79 -10.28
CA GLN A 156 6.94 19.19 -8.95
C GLN A 156 8.25 18.66 -8.37
N THR A 157 8.35 18.56 -7.04
CA THR A 157 9.46 17.87 -6.39
C THR A 157 9.42 16.37 -6.70
N SER A 158 10.55 15.68 -6.61
CA SER A 158 10.65 14.24 -6.88
C SER A 158 9.66 13.38 -6.06
N GLN A 159 9.31 13.79 -4.84
CA GLN A 159 8.30 13.09 -4.05
C GLN A 159 6.87 13.38 -4.54
N TYR A 160 6.56 14.64 -4.85
CA TYR A 160 5.21 15.02 -5.30
C TYR A 160 4.89 14.49 -6.69
N PHE A 161 5.89 14.31 -7.53
CA PHE A 161 5.74 13.66 -8.82
C PHE A 161 5.29 12.20 -8.68
N ILE A 162 5.85 11.45 -7.70
CA ILE A 162 5.40 10.08 -7.39
C ILE A 162 4.02 10.08 -6.76
N CYS A 163 3.82 10.90 -5.73
CA CYS A 163 2.61 10.89 -4.93
C CYS A 163 2.33 12.26 -4.32
N LYS A 164 1.26 12.90 -4.76
CA LYS A 164 0.74 14.15 -4.19
C LYS A 164 -0.62 13.88 -3.57
N GLN A 165 -0.82 14.34 -2.34
CA GLN A 165 -2.11 14.27 -1.66
C GLN A 165 -2.81 15.62 -1.76
N ASP A 166 -4.08 15.60 -2.17
CA ASP A 166 -4.93 16.79 -2.22
C ASP A 166 -5.51 17.17 -0.85
N LYS A 167 -6.28 18.26 -0.80
CA LYS A 167 -6.96 18.73 0.42
C LYS A 167 -8.03 17.75 0.95
N HIS A 168 -8.52 16.84 0.12
CA HIS A 168 -9.48 15.79 0.48
C HIS A 168 -8.78 14.47 0.86
N ARG A 169 -7.45 14.48 1.01
CA ARG A 169 -6.60 13.31 1.30
C ARG A 169 -6.60 12.25 0.20
N VAL A 170 -7.04 12.58 -1.00
CA VAL A 170 -6.93 11.71 -2.17
C VAL A 170 -5.51 11.81 -2.72
N LYS A 171 -4.90 10.66 -2.99
CA LYS A 171 -3.55 10.58 -3.55
C LYS A 171 -3.61 10.48 -5.07
N HIS A 172 -2.81 11.29 -5.74
CA HIS A 172 -2.61 11.31 -7.18
C HIS A 172 -1.14 11.12 -7.52
N SER A 173 -0.86 10.55 -8.68
CA SER A 173 0.49 10.32 -9.19
C SER A 173 0.63 10.86 -10.61
N THR A 174 1.32 11.97 -10.76
CA THR A 174 1.70 12.47 -12.09
C THR A 174 2.68 11.51 -12.77
N LEU A 175 3.53 10.80 -12.00
CA LEU A 175 4.39 9.76 -12.55
C LEU A 175 3.59 8.62 -13.19
N ALA A 176 2.44 8.23 -12.61
CA ALA A 176 1.57 7.22 -13.19
C ALA A 176 1.03 7.68 -14.56
N ASP A 177 0.59 8.94 -14.66
CA ASP A 177 0.08 9.51 -15.91
C ASP A 177 1.16 9.42 -17.02
N TYR A 178 2.42 9.77 -16.71
CA TYR A 178 3.54 9.65 -17.66
C TYR A 178 3.90 8.20 -17.99
N CYS A 179 3.80 7.28 -17.04
CA CYS A 179 4.00 5.85 -17.32
C CYS A 179 2.93 5.29 -18.26
N ASP A 180 1.68 5.71 -18.10
CA ASP A 180 0.58 5.30 -18.97
C ASP A 180 0.75 5.88 -20.39
N MET A 181 1.16 7.14 -20.53
CA MET A 181 1.50 7.73 -21.84
C MET A 181 2.58 6.92 -22.57
N ILE A 182 3.62 6.45 -21.87
CA ILE A 182 4.66 5.59 -22.45
C ILE A 182 4.09 4.25 -22.92
N LYS A 183 3.22 3.62 -22.11
CA LYS A 183 2.59 2.35 -22.46
C LYS A 183 1.67 2.47 -23.67
N GLU A 184 1.00 3.60 -23.82
CA GLU A 184 0.13 3.92 -24.97
C GLU A 184 0.91 4.30 -26.23
N GLY A 185 2.25 4.37 -26.15
CA GLY A 185 3.10 4.66 -27.31
C GLY A 185 3.15 6.14 -27.70
N VAL A 186 2.71 7.04 -26.84
CA VAL A 186 2.85 8.48 -27.03
C VAL A 186 4.33 8.86 -26.87
N ASN A 187 5.08 8.80 -27.96
CA ASN A 187 6.45 9.34 -28.02
C ASN A 187 6.35 10.85 -28.24
N THR A 188 6.70 11.64 -27.23
CA THR A 188 6.80 13.11 -27.33
C THR A 188 8.02 13.58 -28.14
N GLU A 189 8.73 12.68 -28.83
CA GLU A 189 9.87 13.03 -29.68
C GLU A 189 9.47 13.60 -31.06
N ASP A 190 8.18 13.51 -31.46
CA ASP A 190 7.74 13.88 -32.81
C ASP A 190 6.88 15.14 -32.92
N ASP A 191 6.66 15.92 -31.87
CA ASP A 191 5.87 17.16 -31.95
C ASP A 191 6.76 18.43 -31.93
N HIS A 192 7.83 18.45 -32.73
CA HIS A 192 8.35 19.69 -33.28
C HIS A 192 7.45 20.09 -34.46
N PHE A 193 6.38 20.79 -34.12
CA PHE A 193 5.59 21.55 -35.07
C PHE A 193 6.54 22.48 -35.86
N LYS A 194 7.02 22.02 -37.00
CA LYS A 194 7.57 22.90 -38.02
C LYS A 194 6.42 23.67 -38.65
N GLU A 195 6.07 24.80 -38.07
CA GLU A 195 5.34 25.81 -38.82
C GLU A 195 6.24 26.25 -39.99
N ASN A 196 5.97 25.67 -41.16
CA ASN A 196 6.39 26.29 -42.40
C ASN A 196 5.47 27.49 -42.63
N VAL A 197 5.92 28.67 -42.21
CA VAL A 197 5.39 29.93 -42.71
C VAL A 197 5.99 30.15 -44.11
N VAL A 198 5.13 30.03 -45.11
CA VAL A 198 5.38 30.50 -46.47
C VAL A 198 4.85 31.91 -46.58
#